data_30b01dc83b1429621cd4c4b8f4049463
#
_entry.id   30b01dc83b1429621cd4c4b8f4049463
#
_cell.length_a   1.000
_cell.length_b   1.000
_cell.length_c   1.000
_cell.angle_alpha   90.00
_cell.angle_beta   90.00
_cell.angle_gamma   90.00
#
_symmetry.space_group_name_H-M   'P 1'
#
loop_
_entity.id
_entity.type
_entity.pdbx_description
1 polymer ?
#
loop_
_entity_poly.entity_id
_entity_poly.type
_entity_poly.pdbx_seq_one_letter_code
_entity_poly.pdbx_strand_id
1 'polypeptide(L)'
;MRPSFRPRAAGVLVLAAALAALPACSIKTMAVKTVANTLAESGDVFSRDDDPQLVRDAIPFALKLYESLLESVPNHGPLLVATCSAFTEYAFAFVETDADVLGEAHHDEAKALRDRALRLYVRGRDYCLRAMDVRFHGIRPRLLADPVAALAKAQKKDVPMLYWTAASWGAAISLGIDQPDLVVDLPTVRALADRALALDESWNHGAVHELLITLDSMPEAL
;
A
#
# COMPACT_ATOMS: atom_id res chain seq x y z
N MET A 1 23.65 28.89 -63.45
CA MET A 1 22.37 28.67 -62.73
C MET A 1 22.68 28.05 -61.41
N ARG A 2 22.49 28.76 -60.26
CA ARG A 2 22.68 28.24 -58.92
C ARG A 2 21.29 27.97 -58.32
N PRO A 3 21.01 26.77 -57.75
CA PRO A 3 19.73 26.52 -57.12
C PRO A 3 19.65 27.26 -55.80
N SER A 4 18.62 28.10 -55.64
CA SER A 4 18.30 28.79 -54.38
C SER A 4 17.68 27.80 -53.40
N PHE A 5 18.47 27.37 -52.42
CA PHE A 5 18.01 26.56 -51.31
C PHE A 5 17.09 27.40 -50.40
N ARG A 6 15.79 27.05 -50.32
CA ARG A 6 14.81 27.76 -49.52
C ARG A 6 14.86 27.28 -48.07
N PRO A 7 15.37 28.07 -47.10
CA PRO A 7 15.55 27.63 -45.68
C PRO A 7 14.22 27.46 -44.92
N ARG A 8 13.08 27.83 -45.53
CA ARG A 8 11.78 27.76 -44.85
C ARG A 8 11.22 26.33 -44.72
N ALA A 9 11.54 25.42 -45.66
CA ALA A 9 11.05 24.04 -45.62
C ALA A 9 11.75 23.18 -44.55
N ALA A 10 13.04 23.44 -44.25
CA ALA A 10 13.80 22.75 -43.21
C ALA A 10 13.28 23.11 -41.82
N GLY A 11 12.93 24.36 -41.57
CA GLY A 11 12.39 24.83 -40.27
C GLY A 11 11.03 24.21 -39.93
N VAL A 12 10.15 24.04 -40.95
CA VAL A 12 8.83 23.43 -40.75
C VAL A 12 8.94 21.92 -40.46
N LEU A 13 9.88 21.23 -41.11
CA LEU A 13 10.12 19.79 -40.85
C LEU A 13 10.70 19.53 -39.45
N VAL A 14 11.60 20.37 -38.97
CA VAL A 14 12.17 20.26 -37.61
C VAL A 14 11.10 20.55 -36.55
N LEU A 15 10.23 21.55 -36.80
CA LEU A 15 9.14 21.89 -35.87
C LEU A 15 8.08 20.78 -35.82
N ALA A 16 7.73 20.17 -36.96
CA ALA A 16 6.81 19.05 -37.05
C ALA A 16 7.36 17.78 -36.33
N ALA A 17 8.66 17.50 -36.48
CA ALA A 17 9.33 16.39 -35.79
C ALA A 17 9.41 16.61 -34.26
N ALA A 18 9.61 17.84 -33.81
CA ALA A 18 9.62 18.19 -32.38
C ALA A 18 8.22 18.10 -31.76
N LEU A 19 7.16 18.48 -32.47
CA LEU A 19 5.78 18.31 -31.99
C LEU A 19 5.32 16.84 -31.97
N ALA A 20 5.86 15.95 -32.81
CA ALA A 20 5.52 14.53 -32.83
C ALA A 20 6.18 13.73 -31.67
N ALA A 21 7.27 14.24 -31.08
CA ALA A 21 7.99 13.57 -30.01
C ALA A 21 7.42 13.81 -28.58
N LEU A 22 6.62 14.86 -28.38
CA LEU A 22 6.11 15.27 -27.07
C LEU A 22 4.89 14.47 -26.54
N PRO A 23 4.01 13.84 -27.33
CA PRO A 23 2.82 13.18 -26.77
C PRO A 23 3.01 11.71 -26.37
N ALA A 24 4.03 11.01 -26.86
CA ALA A 24 4.13 9.56 -26.68
C ALA A 24 4.35 9.13 -25.23
N CYS A 25 5.16 9.84 -24.44
CA CYS A 25 5.36 9.56 -23.02
C CYS A 25 4.12 9.89 -22.17
N SER A 26 3.35 10.90 -22.55
CA SER A 26 2.13 11.32 -21.85
C SER A 26 0.99 10.30 -22.01
N ILE A 27 0.79 9.76 -23.21
CA ILE A 27 -0.27 8.79 -23.51
C ILE A 27 -0.02 7.46 -22.77
N LYS A 28 1.22 6.96 -22.77
CA LYS A 28 1.59 5.74 -22.03
C LYS A 28 1.32 5.91 -20.53
N THR A 29 1.79 7.00 -19.93
CA THR A 29 1.59 7.27 -18.52
C THR A 29 0.10 7.45 -18.17
N MET A 30 -0.68 8.08 -19.05
CA MET A 30 -2.12 8.24 -18.86
C MET A 30 -2.83 6.88 -18.91
N ALA A 31 -2.52 6.01 -19.85
CA ALA A 31 -3.08 4.67 -19.94
C ALA A 31 -2.75 3.83 -18.69
N VAL A 32 -1.49 3.85 -18.24
CA VAL A 32 -1.08 3.15 -17.01
C VAL A 32 -1.81 3.69 -15.79
N LYS A 33 -1.99 5.01 -15.66
CA LYS A 33 -2.76 5.60 -14.56
C LYS A 33 -4.23 5.18 -14.58
N THR A 34 -4.85 5.08 -15.76
CA THR A 34 -6.23 4.62 -15.87
C THR A 34 -6.37 3.18 -15.39
N VAL A 35 -5.49 2.28 -15.83
CA VAL A 35 -5.47 0.90 -15.35
C VAL A 35 -5.22 0.84 -13.83
N ALA A 36 -4.27 1.63 -13.34
CA ALA A 36 -3.95 1.72 -11.91
C ALA A 36 -5.14 2.20 -11.07
N ASN A 37 -5.93 3.18 -11.56
CA ASN A 37 -7.16 3.62 -10.90
C ASN A 37 -8.19 2.49 -10.85
N THR A 38 -8.48 1.84 -11.99
CA THR A 38 -9.45 0.74 -12.06
C THR A 38 -9.07 -0.38 -11.10
N LEU A 39 -7.80 -0.77 -11.06
CA LEU A 39 -7.33 -1.82 -10.14
C LEU A 39 -7.36 -1.40 -8.67
N ALA A 40 -7.08 -0.13 -8.37
CA ALA A 40 -7.17 0.38 -7.00
C ALA A 40 -8.62 0.42 -6.48
N GLU A 41 -9.60 0.55 -7.38
CA GLU A 41 -11.03 0.54 -7.07
C GLU A 41 -11.62 -0.88 -7.02
N SER A 42 -10.89 -1.89 -7.52
CA SER A 42 -11.39 -3.28 -7.66
C SER A 42 -11.19 -4.14 -6.40
N GLY A 43 -10.72 -3.59 -5.29
CA GLY A 43 -10.43 -4.33 -4.05
C GLY A 43 -11.59 -5.22 -3.57
N ASP A 44 -12.81 -4.77 -3.74
CA ASP A 44 -14.03 -5.50 -3.36
C ASP A 44 -14.27 -6.80 -4.15
N VAL A 45 -13.62 -7.02 -5.29
CA VAL A 45 -13.82 -8.22 -6.10
C VAL A 45 -13.33 -9.45 -5.35
N PHE A 46 -12.17 -9.36 -4.70
CA PHE A 46 -11.61 -10.47 -3.92
C PHE A 46 -12.37 -10.73 -2.62
N SER A 47 -12.80 -9.68 -1.92
CA SER A 47 -13.50 -9.83 -0.64
C SER A 47 -14.96 -10.31 -0.77
N ARG A 48 -15.56 -10.23 -1.97
CA ARG A 48 -16.91 -10.70 -2.25
C ARG A 48 -16.98 -12.06 -2.94
N ASP A 49 -15.84 -12.65 -3.28
CA ASP A 49 -15.77 -13.96 -3.91
C ASP A 49 -16.08 -15.06 -2.88
N ASP A 50 -16.89 -16.03 -3.25
CA ASP A 50 -17.29 -17.14 -2.39
C ASP A 50 -16.36 -18.37 -2.54
N ASP A 51 -15.34 -18.28 -3.39
CA ASP A 51 -14.28 -19.29 -3.55
C ASP A 51 -12.93 -18.80 -2.96
N PRO A 52 -12.66 -19.03 -1.66
CA PRO A 52 -11.42 -18.61 -1.02
C PRO A 52 -10.16 -19.21 -1.68
N GLN A 53 -10.26 -20.41 -2.29
CA GLN A 53 -9.12 -21.02 -2.95
C GLN A 53 -8.77 -20.30 -4.25
N LEU A 54 -9.77 -19.92 -5.04
CA LEU A 54 -9.56 -19.10 -6.25
C LEU A 54 -8.92 -17.76 -5.89
N VAL A 55 -9.41 -17.11 -4.84
CA VAL A 55 -8.85 -15.85 -4.32
C VAL A 55 -7.40 -16.03 -3.89
N ARG A 56 -7.09 -17.08 -3.11
CA ARG A 56 -5.73 -17.43 -2.68
C ARG A 56 -4.77 -17.54 -3.85
N ASP A 57 -5.20 -18.22 -4.93
CA ASP A 57 -4.34 -18.47 -6.09
C ASP A 57 -4.18 -17.23 -6.98
N ALA A 58 -5.18 -16.36 -7.02
CA ALA A 58 -5.19 -15.15 -7.85
C ALA A 58 -4.43 -13.97 -7.24
N ILE A 59 -4.51 -13.75 -5.93
CA ILE A 59 -3.91 -12.58 -5.26
C ILE A 59 -2.39 -12.46 -5.49
N PRO A 60 -1.57 -13.53 -5.44
CA PRO A 60 -0.13 -13.42 -5.69
C PRO A 60 0.21 -12.80 -7.04
N PHE A 61 -0.55 -13.12 -8.10
CA PHE A 61 -0.40 -12.48 -9.40
C PHE A 61 -0.81 -11.00 -9.36
N ALA A 62 -1.93 -10.69 -8.72
CA ALA A 62 -2.40 -9.31 -8.57
C ALA A 62 -1.38 -8.43 -7.82
N LEU A 63 -0.75 -8.95 -6.75
CA LEU A 63 0.32 -8.26 -6.02
C LEU A 63 1.49 -7.90 -6.94
N LYS A 64 1.94 -8.84 -7.78
CA LYS A 64 3.04 -8.60 -8.73
C LYS A 64 2.64 -7.64 -9.83
N LEU A 65 1.39 -7.66 -10.27
CA LEU A 65 0.86 -6.70 -11.23
C LEU A 65 0.86 -5.29 -10.65
N TYR A 66 0.38 -5.11 -9.41
CA TYR A 66 0.38 -3.80 -8.74
C TYR A 66 1.80 -3.23 -8.63
N GLU A 67 2.76 -4.04 -8.22
CA GLU A 67 4.16 -3.64 -8.15
C GLU A 67 4.73 -3.23 -9.52
N SER A 68 4.44 -4.00 -10.57
CA SER A 68 4.89 -3.67 -11.94
C SER A 68 4.28 -2.35 -12.45
N LEU A 69 3.02 -2.06 -12.11
CA LEU A 69 2.41 -0.78 -12.44
C LEU A 69 3.04 0.38 -11.64
N LEU A 70 3.37 0.15 -10.36
CA LEU A 70 4.05 1.14 -9.52
C LEU A 70 5.46 1.48 -9.99
N GLU A 71 6.14 0.60 -10.75
CA GLU A 71 7.40 0.97 -11.44
C GLU A 71 7.18 2.09 -12.46
N SER A 72 6.04 2.08 -13.15
CA SER A 72 5.70 3.09 -14.15
C SER A 72 5.05 4.35 -13.55
N VAL A 73 4.35 4.22 -12.42
CA VAL A 73 3.64 5.31 -11.72
C VAL A 73 3.94 5.28 -10.21
N PRO A 74 5.20 5.51 -9.80
CA PRO A 74 5.69 5.24 -8.43
C PRO A 74 4.99 6.03 -7.32
N ASN A 75 4.37 7.16 -7.67
CA ASN A 75 3.69 8.05 -6.73
C ASN A 75 2.16 8.02 -6.90
N HIS A 76 1.60 6.94 -7.46
CA HIS A 76 0.16 6.78 -7.62
C HIS A 76 -0.48 6.39 -6.28
N GLY A 77 -0.96 7.38 -5.51
CA GLY A 77 -1.47 7.22 -4.14
C GLY A 77 -2.52 6.10 -3.99
N PRO A 78 -3.61 6.07 -4.78
CA PRO A 78 -4.60 5.01 -4.68
C PRO A 78 -4.03 3.61 -4.89
N LEU A 79 -3.15 3.40 -5.89
CA LEU A 79 -2.53 2.11 -6.15
C LEU A 79 -1.55 1.70 -5.03
N LEU A 80 -0.84 2.67 -4.42
CA LEU A 80 0.02 2.40 -3.26
C LEU A 80 -0.80 1.89 -2.07
N VAL A 81 -1.97 2.48 -1.80
CA VAL A 81 -2.88 2.02 -0.74
C VAL A 81 -3.45 0.64 -1.07
N ALA A 82 -3.91 0.42 -2.31
CA ALA A 82 -4.42 -0.88 -2.76
C ALA A 82 -3.33 -1.98 -2.69
N THR A 83 -2.08 -1.64 -3.02
CA THR A 83 -0.96 -2.58 -2.88
C THR A 83 -0.70 -2.93 -1.42
N CYS A 84 -0.75 -1.94 -0.54
CA CYS A 84 -0.62 -2.14 0.91
C CYS A 84 -1.72 -3.06 1.45
N SER A 85 -3.00 -2.75 1.18
CA SER A 85 -4.13 -3.56 1.65
C SER A 85 -4.02 -4.99 1.14
N ALA A 86 -3.77 -5.18 -0.16
CA ALA A 86 -3.68 -6.51 -0.76
C ALA A 86 -2.55 -7.38 -0.19
N PHE A 87 -1.35 -6.79 0.11
CA PHE A 87 -0.29 -7.51 0.83
C PHE A 87 -0.72 -7.90 2.23
N THR A 88 -1.39 -6.98 2.95
CA THR A 88 -1.84 -7.19 4.33
C THR A 88 -2.94 -8.26 4.39
N GLU A 89 -3.94 -8.16 3.53
CA GLU A 89 -5.04 -9.13 3.45
C GLU A 89 -4.54 -10.53 3.06
N TYR A 90 -3.65 -10.63 2.07
CA TYR A 90 -3.07 -11.90 1.66
C TYR A 90 -2.23 -12.54 2.79
N ALA A 91 -1.43 -11.73 3.49
CA ALA A 91 -0.64 -12.21 4.60
C ALA A 91 -1.53 -12.76 5.72
N PHE A 92 -2.58 -12.02 6.08
CA PHE A 92 -3.51 -12.38 7.14
C PHE A 92 -4.36 -13.60 6.78
N ALA A 93 -5.13 -13.50 5.68
CA ALA A 93 -6.16 -14.47 5.34
C ALA A 93 -5.60 -15.84 4.91
N PHE A 94 -4.39 -15.87 4.37
CA PHE A 94 -3.85 -17.11 3.80
C PHE A 94 -2.53 -17.57 4.44
N VAL A 95 -1.57 -16.67 4.68
CA VAL A 95 -0.24 -17.09 5.13
C VAL A 95 -0.19 -17.28 6.64
N GLU A 96 -0.71 -16.34 7.41
CA GLU A 96 -0.75 -16.41 8.87
C GLU A 96 -1.79 -17.43 9.33
N THR A 97 -2.97 -17.45 8.72
CA THR A 97 -4.02 -18.45 8.99
C THR A 97 -3.52 -19.87 8.74
N ASP A 98 -2.73 -20.14 7.68
CA ASP A 98 -2.13 -21.44 7.47
C ASP A 98 -1.15 -21.82 8.60
N ALA A 99 -0.37 -20.86 9.11
CA ALA A 99 0.51 -21.08 10.25
C ALA A 99 -0.26 -21.45 11.51
N ASP A 100 -1.42 -20.81 11.74
CA ASP A 100 -2.26 -21.06 12.90
C ASP A 100 -2.96 -22.43 12.81
N VAL A 101 -3.37 -22.84 11.63
CA VAL A 101 -3.94 -24.19 11.38
C VAL A 101 -2.91 -25.29 11.63
N LEU A 102 -1.63 -25.08 11.27
CA LEU A 102 -0.56 -26.01 11.55
C LEU A 102 -0.29 -26.18 13.06
N GLY A 103 -0.38 -25.10 13.82
CA GLY A 103 -0.25 -25.06 15.26
C GLY A 103 1.08 -25.62 15.79
N GLU A 104 1.06 -26.05 17.04
CA GLU A 104 2.24 -26.56 17.77
C GLU A 104 2.79 -27.89 17.20
N ALA A 105 1.94 -28.69 16.56
CA ALA A 105 2.33 -29.99 16.02
C ALA A 105 3.34 -29.89 14.86
N HIS A 106 3.35 -28.74 14.16
CA HIS A 106 4.21 -28.44 13.01
C HIS A 106 4.96 -27.12 13.24
N HIS A 107 5.58 -26.98 14.41
CA HIS A 107 6.19 -25.72 14.87
C HIS A 107 7.11 -25.06 13.84
N ASP A 108 8.03 -25.78 13.24
CA ASP A 108 9.00 -25.24 12.29
C ASP A 108 8.33 -24.72 10.99
N GLU A 109 7.33 -25.45 10.50
CA GLU A 109 6.57 -25.03 9.33
C GLU A 109 5.70 -23.82 9.63
N ALA A 110 5.00 -23.82 10.78
CA ALA A 110 4.21 -22.70 11.25
C ALA A 110 5.08 -21.46 11.45
N LYS A 111 6.28 -21.62 12.04
CA LYS A 111 7.25 -20.51 12.17
C LYS A 111 7.68 -19.97 10.82
N ALA A 112 8.00 -20.81 9.86
CA ALA A 112 8.41 -20.38 8.52
C ALA A 112 7.31 -19.56 7.81
N LEU A 113 6.03 -19.93 8.02
CA LEU A 113 4.88 -19.19 7.51
C LEU A 113 4.70 -17.85 8.25
N ARG A 114 4.83 -17.80 9.57
CA ARG A 114 4.79 -16.54 10.34
C ARG A 114 5.91 -15.59 9.91
N ASP A 115 7.13 -16.09 9.72
CA ASP A 115 8.26 -15.30 9.20
C ASP A 115 7.97 -14.77 7.77
N ARG A 116 7.26 -15.54 6.96
CA ARG A 116 6.81 -15.10 5.64
C ARG A 116 5.73 -14.03 5.74
N ALA A 117 4.73 -14.22 6.61
CA ALA A 117 3.66 -13.25 6.84
C ALA A 117 4.23 -11.91 7.34
N LEU A 118 5.16 -11.95 8.31
CA LEU A 118 5.87 -10.76 8.79
C LEU A 118 6.52 -9.97 7.64
N ARG A 119 7.24 -10.65 6.74
CA ARG A 119 7.85 -9.97 5.57
C ARG A 119 6.81 -9.35 4.64
N LEU A 120 5.65 -9.98 4.47
CA LEU A 120 4.57 -9.44 3.63
C LEU A 120 3.89 -8.23 4.30
N TYR A 121 3.68 -8.25 5.61
CA TYR A 121 3.16 -7.12 6.37
C TYR A 121 4.12 -5.92 6.29
N VAL A 122 5.41 -6.14 6.52
CA VAL A 122 6.43 -5.08 6.37
C VAL A 122 6.42 -4.49 4.95
N ARG A 123 6.29 -5.36 3.93
CA ARG A 123 6.20 -4.91 2.54
C ARG A 123 4.94 -4.10 2.29
N GLY A 124 3.78 -4.53 2.80
CA GLY A 124 2.52 -3.77 2.76
C GLY A 124 2.67 -2.41 3.44
N ARG A 125 3.16 -2.39 4.68
CA ARG A 125 3.45 -1.16 5.44
C ARG A 125 4.28 -0.16 4.63
N ASP A 126 5.33 -0.61 3.96
CA ASP A 126 6.22 0.26 3.21
C ASP A 126 5.51 0.91 2.00
N TYR A 127 4.55 0.22 1.37
CA TYR A 127 3.68 0.82 0.35
C TYR A 127 2.73 1.87 0.95
N CYS A 128 2.12 1.58 2.11
CA CYS A 128 1.30 2.55 2.81
C CYS A 128 2.09 3.80 3.25
N LEU A 129 3.28 3.63 3.80
CA LEU A 129 4.16 4.75 4.16
C LEU A 129 4.57 5.59 2.93
N ARG A 130 4.73 4.97 1.76
CA ARG A 130 4.93 5.72 0.50
C ARG A 130 3.68 6.50 0.12
N ALA A 131 2.49 5.92 0.25
CA ALA A 131 1.23 6.62 0.00
C ALA A 131 1.08 7.83 0.93
N MET A 132 1.39 7.66 2.22
CA MET A 132 1.40 8.75 3.19
C MET A 132 2.39 9.86 2.82
N ASP A 133 3.58 9.50 2.34
CA ASP A 133 4.59 10.47 1.90
C ASP A 133 4.14 11.26 0.65
N VAL A 134 3.46 10.60 -0.30
CA VAL A 134 2.84 11.26 -1.45
C VAL A 134 1.77 12.26 -0.99
N ARG A 135 0.96 11.89 0.00
CA ARG A 135 -0.16 12.69 0.51
C ARG A 135 0.28 13.84 1.41
N PHE A 136 1.27 13.62 2.27
CA PHE A 136 1.67 14.55 3.34
C PHE A 136 3.15 14.96 3.29
N HIS A 137 3.84 14.79 2.23
CA HIS A 137 5.25 15.13 1.94
C HIS A 137 6.16 15.17 3.17
N GLY A 138 7.12 14.24 3.25
CA GLY A 138 8.07 14.16 4.37
C GLY A 138 7.41 13.77 5.70
N ILE A 139 6.33 12.96 5.67
CA ILE A 139 5.61 12.58 6.89
C ILE A 139 6.40 11.60 7.75
N ARG A 140 7.19 10.69 7.18
CA ARG A 140 7.84 9.59 7.93
C ARG A 140 8.61 10.05 9.16
N PRO A 141 9.59 10.98 9.09
CA PRO A 141 10.31 11.42 10.27
C PRO A 141 9.41 12.14 11.28
N ARG A 142 8.37 12.85 10.83
CA ARG A 142 7.41 13.52 11.71
C ARG A 142 6.48 12.52 12.40
N LEU A 143 6.10 11.46 11.70
CA LEU A 143 5.25 10.40 12.23
C LEU A 143 5.93 9.64 13.37
N LEU A 144 7.24 9.42 13.27
CA LEU A 144 8.03 8.78 14.33
C LEU A 144 8.34 9.75 15.49
N ALA A 145 8.48 11.06 15.23
CA ALA A 145 8.78 12.04 16.27
C ALA A 145 7.55 12.46 17.09
N ASP A 146 6.43 12.75 16.41
CA ASP A 146 5.14 13.14 17.00
C ASP A 146 4.00 12.72 16.05
N PRO A 147 3.49 11.49 16.19
CA PRO A 147 2.48 10.97 15.29
C PRO A 147 1.16 11.77 15.36
N VAL A 148 0.79 12.27 16.53
CA VAL A 148 -0.47 13.02 16.70
C VAL A 148 -0.41 14.33 15.91
N ALA A 149 0.67 15.09 16.06
CA ALA A 149 0.85 16.34 15.31
C ALA A 149 1.04 16.09 13.80
N ALA A 150 1.74 15.01 13.41
CA ALA A 150 1.92 14.64 12.01
C ALA A 150 0.60 14.34 11.30
N LEU A 151 -0.36 13.72 12.01
CA LEU A 151 -1.66 13.30 11.49
C LEU A 151 -2.77 14.36 11.62
N ALA A 152 -2.49 15.51 12.24
CA ALA A 152 -3.49 16.56 12.49
C ALA A 152 -4.23 17.04 11.23
N LYS A 153 -3.57 17.01 10.07
CA LYS A 153 -4.14 17.45 8.78
C LYS A 153 -4.88 16.34 8.02
N ALA A 154 -4.90 15.11 8.54
CA ALA A 154 -5.63 14.01 7.92
C ALA A 154 -7.14 14.26 7.95
N GLN A 155 -7.84 13.85 6.90
CA GLN A 155 -9.27 14.04 6.67
C GLN A 155 -9.97 12.69 6.50
N LYS A 156 -11.31 12.66 6.51
CA LYS A 156 -12.12 11.45 6.33
C LYS A 156 -11.71 10.60 5.11
N LYS A 157 -11.39 11.23 3.99
CA LYS A 157 -10.91 10.53 2.78
C LYS A 157 -9.56 9.82 2.93
N ASP A 158 -8.80 10.16 3.97
CA ASP A 158 -7.50 9.57 4.26
C ASP A 158 -7.62 8.32 5.17
N VAL A 159 -8.82 8.02 5.69
CA VAL A 159 -9.08 6.89 6.60
C VAL A 159 -8.61 5.55 6.05
N PRO A 160 -8.88 5.17 4.78
CA PRO A 160 -8.38 3.89 4.25
C PRO A 160 -6.85 3.77 4.34
N MET A 161 -6.14 4.85 4.01
CA MET A 161 -4.67 4.88 4.08
C MET A 161 -4.18 4.78 5.53
N LEU A 162 -4.80 5.50 6.48
CA LEU A 162 -4.43 5.43 7.91
C LEU A 162 -4.68 4.03 8.47
N TYR A 163 -5.85 3.47 8.19
CA TYR A 163 -6.23 2.12 8.63
C TYR A 163 -5.24 1.06 8.12
N TRP A 164 -5.01 1.00 6.80
CA TRP A 164 -4.14 -0.01 6.24
C TRP A 164 -2.67 0.16 6.65
N THR A 165 -2.23 1.41 6.92
CA THR A 165 -0.91 1.64 7.51
C THR A 165 -0.84 1.05 8.92
N ALA A 166 -1.83 1.32 9.75
CA ALA A 166 -1.89 0.81 11.11
C ALA A 166 -2.03 -0.73 11.15
N ALA A 167 -2.90 -1.29 10.31
CA ALA A 167 -3.14 -2.73 10.25
C ALA A 167 -1.89 -3.50 9.81
N SER A 168 -1.24 -3.08 8.72
CA SER A 168 -0.03 -3.74 8.23
C SER A 168 1.14 -3.62 9.22
N TRP A 169 1.29 -2.47 9.86
CA TRP A 169 2.37 -2.24 10.83
C TRP A 169 2.10 -2.95 12.14
N GLY A 170 0.87 -2.88 12.65
CA GLY A 170 0.45 -3.59 13.85
C GLY A 170 0.59 -5.10 13.73
N ALA A 171 0.18 -5.68 12.59
CA ALA A 171 0.36 -7.11 12.32
C ALA A 171 1.86 -7.49 12.23
N ALA A 172 2.70 -6.63 11.63
CA ALA A 172 4.15 -6.86 11.64
C ALA A 172 4.73 -6.83 13.06
N ILE A 173 4.28 -5.91 13.92
CA ILE A 173 4.70 -5.85 15.34
C ILE A 173 4.24 -7.10 16.10
N SER A 174 3.00 -7.54 15.89
CA SER A 174 2.44 -8.73 16.54
C SER A 174 3.27 -9.98 16.28
N LEU A 175 3.64 -10.22 15.00
CA LEU A 175 4.49 -11.36 14.63
C LEU A 175 5.97 -11.16 14.98
N GLY A 176 6.43 -9.92 15.10
CA GLY A 176 7.80 -9.56 15.45
C GLY A 176 7.93 -8.99 16.85
N ILE A 177 7.13 -9.47 17.81
CA ILE A 177 7.11 -8.94 19.19
C ILE A 177 8.45 -9.09 19.92
N ASP A 178 9.29 -10.00 19.48
CA ASP A 178 10.66 -10.22 19.93
C ASP A 178 11.69 -9.30 19.25
N GLN A 179 11.26 -8.42 18.32
CA GLN A 179 12.10 -7.49 17.58
C GLN A 179 11.91 -6.06 18.10
N PRO A 180 12.81 -5.53 18.98
CA PRO A 180 12.66 -4.21 19.59
C PRO A 180 12.50 -3.07 18.55
N ASP A 181 13.17 -3.20 17.41
CA ASP A 181 13.11 -2.20 16.32
C ASP A 181 11.71 -2.08 15.68
N LEU A 182 10.87 -3.12 15.79
CA LEU A 182 9.48 -3.06 15.37
C LEU A 182 8.56 -2.54 16.49
N VAL A 183 8.76 -3.03 17.70
CA VAL A 183 7.90 -2.76 18.85
C VAL A 183 7.93 -1.29 19.26
N VAL A 184 9.07 -0.62 19.12
CA VAL A 184 9.22 0.81 19.43
C VAL A 184 8.23 1.70 18.64
N ASP A 185 7.72 1.23 17.53
CA ASP A 185 6.79 1.97 16.67
C ASP A 185 5.31 1.80 17.08
N LEU A 186 4.99 0.97 18.08
CA LEU A 186 3.61 0.71 18.53
C LEU A 186 2.82 2.00 18.85
N PRO A 187 3.39 3.02 19.51
CA PRO A 187 2.68 4.29 19.72
C PRO A 187 2.28 5.00 18.42
N THR A 188 3.10 4.88 17.39
CA THR A 188 2.81 5.42 16.06
C THR A 188 1.63 4.69 15.40
N VAL A 189 1.62 3.36 15.50
CA VAL A 189 0.53 2.51 14.99
C VAL A 189 -0.78 2.85 15.71
N ARG A 190 -0.73 3.00 17.03
CA ARG A 190 -1.89 3.40 17.84
C ARG A 190 -2.43 4.76 17.40
N ALA A 191 -1.58 5.77 17.23
CA ALA A 191 -2.00 7.09 16.80
C ALA A 191 -2.62 7.12 15.39
N LEU A 192 -2.16 6.25 14.48
CA LEU A 192 -2.78 6.05 13.16
C LEU A 192 -4.20 5.51 13.28
N ALA A 193 -4.40 4.47 14.08
CA ALA A 193 -5.71 3.87 14.32
C ALA A 193 -6.66 4.83 15.04
N ASP A 194 -6.22 5.50 16.10
CA ASP A 194 -7.00 6.50 16.84
C ASP A 194 -7.41 7.67 15.92
N ARG A 195 -6.51 8.12 15.02
CA ARG A 195 -6.85 9.15 14.06
C ARG A 195 -7.86 8.69 13.02
N ALA A 196 -7.76 7.46 12.54
CA ALA A 196 -8.74 6.86 11.63
C ALA A 196 -10.12 6.80 12.29
N LEU A 197 -10.20 6.33 13.54
CA LEU A 197 -11.43 6.26 14.33
C LEU A 197 -12.07 7.64 14.50
N ALA A 198 -11.29 8.64 14.90
CA ALA A 198 -11.77 10.01 15.09
C ALA A 198 -12.30 10.65 13.80
N LEU A 199 -11.86 10.21 12.62
CA LEU A 199 -12.30 10.72 11.33
C LEU A 199 -13.52 10.00 10.78
N ASP A 200 -13.65 8.70 10.99
CA ASP A 200 -14.79 7.89 10.55
C ASP A 200 -14.85 6.55 11.30
N GLU A 201 -15.53 6.53 12.44
CA GLU A 201 -15.70 5.32 13.26
C GLU A 201 -16.49 4.20 12.56
N SER A 202 -17.35 4.56 11.59
CA SER A 202 -18.16 3.61 10.85
C SER A 202 -17.49 3.06 9.58
N TRP A 203 -16.27 3.51 9.28
CA TRP A 203 -15.58 3.07 8.08
C TRP A 203 -15.44 1.55 8.04
N ASN A 204 -15.76 0.97 6.88
CA ASN A 204 -15.72 -0.47 6.62
C ASN A 204 -16.37 -1.29 7.74
N HIS A 205 -17.62 -0.95 8.08
CA HIS A 205 -18.42 -1.63 9.12
C HIS A 205 -17.78 -1.61 10.53
N GLY A 206 -16.94 -0.63 10.83
CA GLY A 206 -16.29 -0.51 12.13
C GLY A 206 -14.94 -1.24 12.24
N ALA A 207 -14.29 -1.57 11.12
CA ALA A 207 -13.00 -2.27 11.09
C ALA A 207 -11.91 -1.59 11.96
N VAL A 208 -12.00 -0.27 12.16
CA VAL A 208 -11.06 0.45 13.04
C VAL A 208 -11.20 0.02 14.49
N HIS A 209 -12.41 -0.29 14.96
CA HIS A 209 -12.62 -0.82 16.32
C HIS A 209 -11.99 -2.20 16.49
N GLU A 210 -12.13 -3.08 15.50
CA GLU A 210 -11.51 -4.41 15.52
C GLU A 210 -9.98 -4.32 15.58
N LEU A 211 -9.40 -3.40 14.80
CA LEU A 211 -7.96 -3.14 14.84
C LEU A 211 -7.52 -2.65 16.24
N LEU A 212 -8.26 -1.73 16.84
CA LEU A 212 -7.94 -1.21 18.17
C LEU A 212 -8.03 -2.30 19.25
N ILE A 213 -9.04 -3.18 19.20
CA ILE A 213 -9.15 -4.34 20.09
C ILE A 213 -7.91 -5.23 19.96
N THR A 214 -7.46 -5.47 18.72
CA THR A 214 -6.25 -6.27 18.47
C THR A 214 -5.01 -5.59 19.06
N LEU A 215 -4.86 -4.27 18.87
CA LEU A 215 -3.72 -3.52 19.42
C LEU A 215 -3.75 -3.50 20.96
N ASP A 216 -4.93 -3.38 21.57
CA ASP A 216 -5.11 -3.38 23.04
C ASP A 216 -4.85 -4.77 23.66
N SER A 217 -4.99 -5.85 22.88
CA SER A 217 -4.70 -7.21 23.33
C SER A 217 -3.24 -7.62 23.17
N MET A 218 -2.41 -6.79 22.53
CA MET A 218 -0.98 -7.05 22.45
C MET A 218 -0.34 -6.98 23.84
N PRO A 219 0.62 -7.87 24.17
CA PRO A 219 1.37 -7.78 25.41
C PRO A 219 2.01 -6.39 25.53
N GLU A 220 1.93 -5.79 26.72
CA GLU A 220 2.68 -4.56 26.98
C GLU A 220 4.15 -4.82 26.67
N ALA A 221 4.73 -4.01 25.79
CA ALA A 221 6.16 -4.09 25.48
C ALA A 221 6.94 -3.79 26.77
N LEU A 222 7.68 -4.77 27.26
CA LEU A 222 8.51 -4.69 28.45
C LEU A 222 9.63 -3.67 28.33
#